data_1df9b6a8ea64fa652a0bd8586e3ab8cb
#
_entry.id   1df9b6a8ea64fa652a0bd8586e3ab8cb
#
_cell.length_a   1.000
_cell.length_b   1.000
_cell.length_c   1.000
_cell.angle_alpha   90.00
_cell.angle_beta   90.00
_cell.angle_gamma   90.00
#
_symmetry.space_group_name_H-M   'P 1'
#
loop_
_entity.id
_entity.type
_entity.pdbx_description
1 polymer ?
#
loop_
_entity_poly.entity_id
_entity_poly.type
_entity_poly.pdbx_seq_one_letter_code
_entity_poly.pdbx_strand_id
1 'polypeptide(L)'
;MTESSPSPGIRASLNEAGELVLTAMNAPPEAVIRMDVNADSPRMLCTQGRYLAPVQAPPGARIRFRLFRGKRGITPPETFIMPGPPPARAVPSTLIPCTQDRDFMIYDWASRHEAACRIVRETHPNLLFIGDSITHFWGGAPVDEPHRDILQKSPETWNLCTAGMRAVNLGFGYDRVENALWRLRHGELDGAKDNAVCVVLLGTNNLAENTDGEILEGIRAVCRE
;
A
#
# COMPACT_ATOMS: atom_id res chain seq x y z
N MET A 1 39.83 11.92 -21.05
CA MET A 1 38.80 12.53 -20.13
C MET A 1 37.63 11.57 -20.11
N THR A 2 37.48 10.81 -19.07
CA THR A 2 36.34 9.91 -18.89
C THR A 2 35.15 10.79 -18.45
N GLU A 3 34.16 10.95 -19.31
CA GLU A 3 32.90 11.55 -18.93
C GLU A 3 32.33 10.73 -17.75
N SER A 4 32.23 11.34 -16.61
CA SER A 4 31.57 10.70 -15.45
C SER A 4 30.10 10.51 -15.79
N SER A 5 29.63 9.28 -15.78
CA SER A 5 28.19 8.99 -15.94
C SER A 5 27.39 9.83 -14.93
N PRO A 6 26.28 10.44 -15.36
CA PRO A 6 25.49 11.28 -14.49
C PRO A 6 24.99 10.49 -13.26
N SER A 7 25.08 11.10 -12.09
CA SER A 7 24.68 10.47 -10.80
C SER A 7 23.19 10.14 -10.78
N PRO A 8 22.80 9.04 -10.12
CA PRO A 8 21.38 8.72 -9.91
C PRO A 8 20.68 9.81 -9.09
N GLY A 9 19.41 10.07 -9.40
CA GLY A 9 18.58 11.07 -8.70
C GLY A 9 17.10 10.79 -8.87
N ILE A 10 16.26 11.64 -8.28
CA ILE A 10 14.80 11.60 -8.43
C ILE A 10 14.34 12.99 -8.86
N ARG A 11 13.49 13.04 -9.88
CA ARG A 11 12.73 14.25 -10.23
C ARG A 11 11.37 14.15 -9.58
N ALA A 12 10.98 15.19 -8.85
CA ALA A 12 9.65 15.35 -8.27
C ALA A 12 8.90 16.45 -9.02
N SER A 13 7.66 16.19 -9.44
CA SER A 13 6.78 17.14 -10.12
C SER A 13 5.32 16.85 -9.79
N LEU A 14 4.43 17.82 -10.02
CA LEU A 14 2.99 17.57 -9.94
C LEU A 14 2.44 17.29 -11.33
N ASN A 15 1.48 16.37 -11.42
CA ASN A 15 0.67 16.15 -12.61
C ASN A 15 -0.50 17.17 -12.69
N GLU A 16 -1.31 17.10 -13.74
CA GLU A 16 -2.47 17.98 -13.93
C GLU A 16 -3.53 17.83 -12.83
N ALA A 17 -3.60 16.68 -12.18
CA ALA A 17 -4.50 16.44 -11.05
C ALA A 17 -3.93 16.96 -9.70
N GLY A 18 -2.72 17.54 -9.70
CA GLY A 18 -2.06 18.02 -8.48
C GLY A 18 -1.43 16.91 -7.64
N GLU A 19 -1.25 15.72 -8.17
CA GLU A 19 -0.62 14.60 -7.49
C GLU A 19 0.89 14.61 -7.71
N LEU A 20 1.66 14.17 -6.71
CA LEU A 20 3.12 14.11 -6.81
C LEU A 20 3.55 12.91 -7.66
N VAL A 21 4.28 13.21 -8.72
CA VAL A 21 4.94 12.24 -9.60
C VAL A 21 6.44 12.21 -9.30
N LEU A 22 6.97 11.02 -9.02
CA LEU A 22 8.39 10.79 -8.79
C LEU A 22 8.98 9.98 -9.95
N THR A 23 10.04 10.49 -10.56
CA THR A 23 10.72 9.84 -11.68
C THR A 23 12.18 9.59 -11.32
N ALA A 24 12.61 8.33 -11.37
CA ALA A 24 14.02 7.97 -11.24
C ALA A 24 14.83 8.43 -12.46
N MET A 25 15.97 9.07 -12.20
CA MET A 25 16.88 9.61 -13.21
C MET A 25 18.23 8.91 -13.10
N ASN A 26 18.79 8.45 -14.23
CA ASN A 26 20.10 7.79 -14.28
C ASN A 26 20.26 6.63 -13.28
N ALA A 27 19.15 5.99 -12.93
CA ALA A 27 19.08 4.93 -11.93
C ALA A 27 19.36 3.56 -12.57
N PRO A 28 19.97 2.61 -11.84
CA PRO A 28 20.05 1.22 -12.28
C PRO A 28 18.64 0.63 -12.49
N PRO A 29 18.48 -0.33 -13.43
CA PRO A 29 17.16 -0.90 -13.74
C PRO A 29 16.41 -1.50 -12.55
N GLU A 30 17.15 -2.03 -11.57
CA GLU A 30 16.60 -2.63 -10.35
C GLU A 30 16.36 -1.64 -9.21
N ALA A 31 16.63 -0.36 -9.44
CA ALA A 31 16.40 0.66 -8.42
C ALA A 31 14.90 0.96 -8.25
N VAL A 32 14.47 1.10 -7.02
CA VAL A 32 13.09 1.47 -6.66
C VAL A 32 13.07 2.77 -5.86
N ILE A 33 12.05 3.59 -6.08
CA ILE A 33 11.79 4.74 -5.22
C ILE A 33 10.97 4.23 -4.03
N ARG A 34 11.45 4.50 -2.81
CA ARG A 34 10.66 4.37 -1.58
C ARG A 34 10.32 5.73 -1.05
N MET A 35 9.15 5.84 -0.45
CA MET A 35 8.61 7.11 0.02
C MET A 35 7.87 6.94 1.34
N ASP A 36 7.68 8.07 2.00
CA ASP A 36 7.01 8.19 3.28
C ASP A 36 6.24 9.52 3.32
N VAL A 37 5.03 9.49 3.86
CA VAL A 37 4.17 10.68 3.96
C VAL A 37 4.03 11.07 5.41
N ASN A 38 4.39 12.33 5.73
CA ASN A 38 4.32 12.93 7.07
C ASN A 38 5.07 12.20 8.18
N ALA A 39 5.97 11.27 7.87
CA ALA A 39 6.78 10.65 8.92
C ALA A 39 7.76 11.64 9.52
N ASP A 40 7.66 11.84 10.81
CA ASP A 40 8.58 12.67 11.61
C ASP A 40 9.92 11.95 11.89
N SER A 41 9.99 10.65 11.58
CA SER A 41 11.22 9.90 11.79
C SER A 41 12.34 10.36 10.87
N PRO A 42 13.52 10.75 11.41
CA PRO A 42 14.68 11.09 10.58
C PRO A 42 15.25 9.88 9.81
N ARG A 43 14.77 8.69 10.10
CA ARG A 43 15.19 7.44 9.46
C ARG A 43 14.19 7.07 8.38
N MET A 44 14.58 7.24 7.10
CA MET A 44 13.95 6.47 6.04
C MET A 44 14.35 5.01 6.22
N LEU A 45 13.53 4.29 6.95
CA LEU A 45 13.68 2.84 7.12
C LEU A 45 13.25 2.14 5.83
N CYS A 46 13.80 0.97 5.58
CA CYS A 46 13.41 0.09 4.48
C CYS A 46 11.94 -0.40 4.58
N THR A 47 11.20 0.06 5.55
CA THR A 47 9.81 -0.31 5.86
C THR A 47 8.77 0.61 5.23
N GLN A 48 9.20 1.59 4.42
CA GLN A 48 8.32 2.57 3.80
C GLN A 48 7.79 2.09 2.46
N GLY A 49 6.68 2.68 2.02
CA GLY A 49 6.02 2.27 0.82
C GLY A 49 6.86 2.44 -0.45
N ARG A 50 6.77 1.49 -1.36
CA ARG A 50 7.30 1.61 -2.71
C ARG A 50 6.44 2.60 -3.50
N TYR A 51 7.04 3.54 -4.21
CA TYR A 51 6.33 4.41 -5.14
C TYR A 51 5.85 3.58 -6.34
N LEU A 52 4.55 3.40 -6.47
CA LEU A 52 3.91 2.62 -7.54
C LEU A 52 2.98 3.46 -8.41
N ALA A 53 2.46 4.57 -7.88
CA ALA A 53 1.54 5.47 -8.57
C ALA A 53 1.71 6.91 -8.06
N PRO A 54 1.17 7.92 -8.77
CA PRO A 54 1.14 9.30 -8.30
C PRO A 54 0.53 9.41 -6.90
N VAL A 55 1.08 10.31 -6.08
CA VAL A 55 0.74 10.42 -4.65
C VAL A 55 -0.28 11.53 -4.44
N GLN A 56 -1.45 11.18 -3.94
CA GLN A 56 -2.40 12.12 -3.38
C GLN A 56 -2.06 12.41 -1.92
N ALA A 57 -1.76 13.66 -1.61
CA ALA A 57 -1.55 14.07 -0.23
C ALA A 57 -2.11 15.49 -0.02
N PRO A 58 -2.53 15.83 1.21
CA PRO A 58 -3.09 17.15 1.49
C PRO A 58 -2.04 18.27 1.33
N PRO A 59 -2.45 19.52 1.08
CA PRO A 59 -1.56 20.65 1.08
C PRO A 59 -0.72 20.72 2.36
N GLY A 60 0.56 21.06 2.23
CA GLY A 60 1.52 21.11 3.34
C GLY A 60 2.05 19.74 3.78
N ALA A 61 1.55 18.62 3.25
CA ALA A 61 2.10 17.30 3.54
C ALA A 61 3.56 17.20 3.08
N ARG A 62 4.39 16.60 3.92
CA ARG A 62 5.82 16.36 3.64
C ARG A 62 5.98 14.94 3.14
N ILE A 63 6.45 14.81 1.91
CA ILE A 63 6.69 13.50 1.28
C ILE A 63 8.21 13.36 1.15
N ARG A 64 8.76 12.39 1.90
CA ARG A 64 10.18 12.03 1.82
C ARG A 64 10.34 10.86 0.88
N PHE A 65 11.36 10.88 0.07
CA PHE A 65 11.63 9.81 -0.89
C PHE A 65 13.13 9.62 -1.11
N ARG A 66 13.49 8.43 -1.58
CA ARG A 66 14.87 8.05 -1.84
C ARG A 66 14.91 6.89 -2.84
N LEU A 67 15.98 6.80 -3.65
CA LEU A 67 16.28 5.62 -4.47
C LEU A 67 16.96 4.54 -3.64
N PHE A 68 16.52 3.31 -3.83
CA PHE A 68 17.10 2.12 -3.23
C PHE A 68 17.47 1.09 -4.29
N ARG A 69 18.56 0.36 -4.02
CA ARG A 69 18.92 -0.89 -4.68
C ARG A 69 18.92 -1.99 -3.61
N GLY A 70 17.93 -2.87 -3.66
CA GLY A 70 17.66 -3.77 -2.54
C GLY A 70 17.38 -2.98 -1.25
N LYS A 71 18.13 -3.28 -0.19
CA LYS A 71 18.02 -2.59 1.12
C LYS A 71 18.87 -1.32 1.23
N ARG A 72 19.75 -1.06 0.26
CA ARG A 72 20.69 0.08 0.30
C ARG A 72 20.12 1.29 -0.42
N GLY A 73 20.01 2.43 0.29
CA GLY A 73 19.75 3.72 -0.34
C GLY A 73 20.95 4.18 -1.18
N ILE A 74 20.70 4.54 -2.43
CA ILE A 74 21.75 4.94 -3.40
C ILE A 74 21.76 6.45 -3.70
N THR A 75 20.78 7.21 -3.19
CA THR A 75 20.78 8.68 -3.19
C THR A 75 20.63 9.19 -1.76
N PRO A 76 20.90 10.48 -1.46
CA PRO A 76 20.39 11.11 -0.24
C PRO A 76 18.87 11.07 -0.18
N PRO A 77 18.24 11.10 1.03
CA PRO A 77 16.81 11.31 1.13
C PRO A 77 16.46 12.75 0.74
N GLU A 78 15.37 12.89 -0.02
CA GLU A 78 14.83 14.17 -0.44
C GLU A 78 13.43 14.36 0.15
N THR A 79 12.95 15.60 0.19
CA THR A 79 11.62 15.94 0.71
C THR A 79 10.92 16.88 -0.27
N PHE A 80 9.71 16.53 -0.65
CA PHE A 80 8.79 17.41 -1.36
C PHE A 80 7.68 17.85 -0.40
N ILE A 81 7.33 19.12 -0.45
CA ILE A 81 6.21 19.68 0.34
C ILE A 81 5.07 19.94 -0.62
N MET A 82 3.92 19.32 -0.39
CA MET A 82 2.71 19.56 -1.21
C MET A 82 2.32 21.05 -1.15
N PRO A 83 2.09 21.71 -2.29
CA PRO A 83 1.78 23.12 -2.33
C PRO A 83 0.45 23.46 -1.66
N GLY A 84 0.36 24.68 -1.13
CA GLY A 84 -0.80 25.21 -0.45
C GLY A 84 -0.66 25.22 1.07
N PRO A 85 -1.53 25.97 1.76
CA PRO A 85 -1.51 26.06 3.21
C PRO A 85 -1.94 24.71 3.81
N PRO A 86 -1.31 24.27 4.91
CA PRO A 86 -1.74 23.06 5.60
C PRO A 86 -3.19 23.22 6.08
N PRO A 87 -3.97 22.13 6.11
CA PRO A 87 -5.35 22.17 6.61
C PRO A 87 -5.37 22.62 8.08
N ALA A 88 -6.47 23.28 8.49
CA ALA A 88 -6.65 23.79 9.85
C ALA A 88 -6.57 22.69 10.93
N ARG A 89 -6.91 21.46 10.56
CA ARG A 89 -6.69 20.25 11.36
C ARG A 89 -5.75 19.33 10.59
N ALA A 90 -4.74 18.80 11.28
CA ALA A 90 -3.86 17.79 10.69
C ALA A 90 -4.70 16.60 10.16
N VAL A 91 -4.41 16.17 8.94
CA VAL A 91 -5.06 14.98 8.37
C VAL A 91 -4.38 13.75 8.96
N PRO A 92 -5.14 12.85 9.61
CA PRO A 92 -4.59 11.60 10.12
C PRO A 92 -3.91 10.77 9.02
N SER A 93 -2.80 10.10 9.36
CA SER A 93 -2.11 9.21 8.40
C SER A 93 -3.04 8.13 7.84
N THR A 94 -3.99 7.65 8.63
CA THR A 94 -5.01 6.67 8.23
C THR A 94 -5.91 7.11 7.06
N LEU A 95 -5.93 8.41 6.73
CA LEU A 95 -6.65 8.98 5.59
C LEU A 95 -5.75 9.30 4.40
N ILE A 96 -4.45 9.07 4.50
CA ILE A 96 -3.48 9.35 3.45
C ILE A 96 -3.05 8.02 2.82
N PRO A 97 -3.62 7.64 1.66
CA PRO A 97 -3.33 6.36 1.03
C PRO A 97 -1.84 6.20 0.74
N CYS A 98 -1.28 5.07 1.11
CA CYS A 98 0.11 4.75 0.80
C CYS A 98 0.32 3.25 0.61
N THR A 99 1.34 2.88 -0.15
CA THR A 99 1.80 1.50 -0.32
C THR A 99 2.60 1.05 0.90
N GLN A 100 2.89 -0.23 1.02
CA GLN A 100 3.91 -0.72 1.96
C GLN A 100 5.02 -1.47 1.21
N ASP A 101 6.21 -1.47 1.77
CA ASP A 101 7.36 -2.25 1.31
C ASP A 101 8.27 -2.53 2.51
N ARG A 102 8.10 -3.69 3.14
CA ARG A 102 8.84 -4.08 4.34
C ARG A 102 9.85 -5.17 3.99
N ASP A 103 11.10 -4.96 4.30
CA ASP A 103 12.22 -5.84 3.94
C ASP A 103 12.25 -7.19 4.66
N PHE A 104 11.40 -7.38 5.67
CA PHE A 104 11.21 -8.65 6.38
C PHE A 104 10.03 -9.47 5.87
N MET A 105 9.27 -8.95 4.89
CA MET A 105 8.12 -9.66 4.33
C MET A 105 8.57 -10.89 3.54
N ILE A 106 7.79 -11.97 3.66
CA ILE A 106 8.00 -13.22 2.94
C ILE A 106 7.18 -13.27 1.64
N TYR A 107 6.43 -12.23 1.31
CA TYR A 107 5.70 -12.06 0.05
C TYR A 107 5.93 -10.65 -0.50
N ASP A 108 5.77 -10.47 -1.80
CA ASP A 108 5.81 -9.16 -2.43
C ASP A 108 4.41 -8.53 -2.44
N TRP A 109 4.27 -7.41 -1.73
CA TRP A 109 3.00 -6.72 -1.54
C TRP A 109 2.40 -6.23 -2.86
N ALA A 110 3.22 -5.69 -3.77
CA ALA A 110 2.76 -5.18 -5.05
C ALA A 110 2.27 -6.32 -5.96
N SER A 111 3.03 -7.42 -6.04
CA SER A 111 2.62 -8.61 -6.81
C SER A 111 1.33 -9.22 -6.28
N ARG A 112 1.14 -9.23 -4.95
CA ARG A 112 -0.12 -9.69 -4.35
C ARG A 112 -1.28 -8.77 -4.71
N HIS A 113 -1.07 -7.44 -4.70
CA HIS A 113 -2.08 -6.47 -5.13
C HIS A 113 -2.48 -6.70 -6.60
N GLU A 114 -1.53 -6.87 -7.50
CA GLU A 114 -1.81 -7.19 -8.91
C GLU A 114 -2.58 -8.50 -9.07
N ALA A 115 -2.22 -9.53 -8.29
CA ALA A 115 -2.93 -10.81 -8.29
C ALA A 115 -4.37 -10.66 -7.76
N ALA A 116 -4.57 -9.89 -6.70
CA ALA A 116 -5.89 -9.58 -6.14
C ALA A 116 -6.78 -8.86 -7.16
N CYS A 117 -6.28 -7.80 -7.78
CA CYS A 117 -6.99 -7.07 -8.84
C CYS A 117 -7.37 -7.98 -10.01
N ARG A 118 -6.45 -8.86 -10.43
CA ARG A 118 -6.72 -9.82 -11.52
C ARG A 118 -7.82 -10.80 -11.14
N ILE A 119 -7.73 -11.43 -9.96
CA ILE A 119 -8.71 -12.41 -9.48
C ILE A 119 -10.09 -11.77 -9.34
N VAL A 120 -10.21 -10.57 -8.78
CA VAL A 120 -11.50 -9.88 -8.64
C VAL A 120 -12.14 -9.64 -10.01
N ARG A 121 -11.37 -9.16 -10.99
CA ARG A 121 -11.87 -8.97 -12.36
C ARG A 121 -12.29 -10.27 -13.06
N GLU A 122 -11.56 -11.36 -12.84
CA GLU A 122 -11.83 -12.65 -13.49
C GLU A 122 -13.01 -13.38 -12.84
N THR A 123 -13.16 -13.29 -11.52
CA THR A 123 -14.14 -14.12 -10.77
C THR A 123 -15.44 -13.40 -10.45
N HIS A 124 -15.47 -12.06 -10.55
CA HIS A 124 -16.63 -11.25 -10.16
C HIS A 124 -17.20 -11.67 -8.79
N PRO A 125 -16.42 -11.54 -7.72
CA PRO A 125 -16.80 -12.07 -6.41
C PRO A 125 -18.05 -11.40 -5.86
N ASN A 126 -18.75 -12.15 -5.01
CA ASN A 126 -19.88 -11.64 -4.23
C ASN A 126 -19.57 -11.58 -2.73
N LEU A 127 -18.36 -11.98 -2.32
CA LEU A 127 -17.85 -11.89 -0.97
C LEU A 127 -16.37 -11.52 -0.98
N LEU A 128 -16.00 -10.47 -0.26
CA LEU A 128 -14.66 -9.93 -0.19
C LEU A 128 -14.24 -9.80 1.27
N PHE A 129 -13.03 -10.25 1.61
CA PHE A 129 -12.45 -10.09 2.93
C PHE A 129 -11.28 -9.12 2.86
N ILE A 130 -11.48 -7.88 3.29
CA ILE A 130 -10.47 -6.82 3.31
C ILE A 130 -9.83 -6.80 4.69
N GLY A 131 -8.51 -6.96 4.76
CA GLY A 131 -7.87 -7.06 6.06
C GLY A 131 -6.34 -7.03 6.05
N ASP A 132 -5.79 -7.28 7.22
CA ASP A 132 -4.36 -7.41 7.49
C ASP A 132 -3.88 -8.87 7.48
N SER A 133 -2.84 -9.20 8.26
CA SER A 133 -2.30 -10.56 8.37
C SER A 133 -3.31 -11.59 8.87
N ILE A 134 -4.26 -11.20 9.71
CA ILE A 134 -5.27 -12.11 10.25
C ILE A 134 -6.14 -12.64 9.11
N THR A 135 -6.56 -11.76 8.21
CA THR A 135 -7.30 -12.13 7.00
C THR A 135 -6.41 -12.85 6.00
N HIS A 136 -5.19 -12.30 5.71
CA HIS A 136 -4.26 -12.86 4.74
C HIS A 136 -3.96 -14.33 5.02
N PHE A 137 -3.65 -14.66 6.27
CA PHE A 137 -3.18 -15.99 6.65
C PHE A 137 -4.31 -17.02 6.86
N TRP A 138 -5.56 -16.61 6.74
CA TRP A 138 -6.67 -17.53 6.89
C TRP A 138 -6.71 -18.56 5.77
N GLY A 139 -6.79 -18.11 4.51
CA GLY A 139 -6.89 -19.00 3.34
C GLY A 139 -7.46 -18.26 2.13
N GLY A 140 -7.75 -18.99 1.07
CA GLY A 140 -8.34 -18.45 -0.15
C GLY A 140 -7.33 -17.81 -1.12
N ALA A 141 -7.86 -17.34 -2.25
CA ALA A 141 -7.06 -16.68 -3.28
C ALA A 141 -7.02 -15.15 -3.09
N PRO A 142 -5.94 -14.45 -3.50
CA PRO A 142 -4.74 -14.99 -4.15
C PRO A 142 -3.81 -15.78 -3.21
N VAL A 143 -3.07 -16.70 -3.78
CA VAL A 143 -2.10 -17.54 -3.06
C VAL A 143 -0.70 -17.05 -3.39
N ASP A 144 0.11 -16.78 -2.37
CA ASP A 144 1.48 -16.32 -2.52
C ASP A 144 2.44 -17.52 -2.57
N GLU A 145 2.78 -17.95 -3.78
CA GLU A 145 3.81 -18.98 -3.96
C GLU A 145 5.22 -18.36 -3.88
N PRO A 146 6.21 -19.07 -3.35
CA PRO A 146 6.18 -20.45 -2.85
C PRO A 146 5.80 -20.59 -1.36
N HIS A 147 5.27 -19.56 -0.74
CA HIS A 147 5.06 -19.47 0.72
C HIS A 147 3.65 -19.88 1.18
N ARG A 148 2.93 -20.65 0.36
CA ARG A 148 1.56 -21.11 0.65
C ARG A 148 1.41 -21.70 2.06
N ASP A 149 2.26 -22.62 2.45
CA ASP A 149 2.15 -23.34 3.73
C ASP A 149 2.36 -22.41 4.95
N ILE A 150 3.04 -21.28 4.73
CA ILE A 150 3.27 -20.27 5.76
C ILE A 150 2.12 -19.27 5.81
N LEU A 151 1.56 -18.91 4.66
CA LEU A 151 0.58 -17.83 4.52
C LEU A 151 -0.87 -18.31 4.49
N GLN A 152 -1.14 -19.60 4.40
CA GLN A 152 -2.49 -20.16 4.51
C GLN A 152 -2.60 -21.12 5.68
N LYS A 153 -3.02 -20.61 6.82
CA LYS A 153 -3.00 -21.35 8.11
C LYS A 153 -4.23 -22.24 8.32
N SER A 154 -5.36 -21.90 7.69
CA SER A 154 -6.63 -22.59 7.88
C SER A 154 -7.48 -22.57 6.61
N PRO A 155 -6.97 -23.13 5.48
CA PRO A 155 -7.70 -23.14 4.22
C PRO A 155 -9.00 -23.95 4.31
N GLU A 156 -9.06 -24.95 5.20
CA GLU A 156 -10.27 -25.76 5.43
C GLU A 156 -11.39 -24.90 6.02
N THR A 157 -11.08 -24.06 7.00
CA THR A 157 -12.09 -23.17 7.61
C THR A 157 -12.49 -22.06 6.63
N TRP A 158 -11.56 -21.56 5.82
CA TRP A 158 -11.89 -20.66 4.72
C TRP A 158 -12.91 -21.30 3.79
N ASN A 159 -12.64 -22.51 3.28
CA ASN A 159 -13.52 -23.23 2.36
C ASN A 159 -14.89 -23.50 2.99
N LEU A 160 -14.93 -23.84 4.28
CA LEU A 160 -16.18 -24.07 5.01
C LEU A 160 -17.01 -22.77 5.12
N CYS A 161 -16.39 -21.67 5.51
CA CYS A 161 -17.07 -20.38 5.73
C CYS A 161 -17.52 -19.70 4.44
N THR A 162 -16.86 -20.00 3.31
CA THR A 162 -17.16 -19.39 2.02
C THR A 162 -17.87 -20.34 1.05
N ALA A 163 -18.32 -21.51 1.54
CA ALA A 163 -18.96 -22.52 0.71
C ALA A 163 -20.16 -21.95 -0.07
N GLY A 164 -20.16 -22.19 -1.39
CA GLY A 164 -21.20 -21.70 -2.30
C GLY A 164 -21.09 -20.20 -2.68
N MET A 165 -20.07 -19.49 -2.18
CA MET A 165 -19.81 -18.09 -2.52
C MET A 165 -18.55 -17.97 -3.40
N ARG A 166 -18.53 -16.92 -4.23
CA ARG A 166 -17.30 -16.50 -4.92
C ARG A 166 -16.58 -15.52 -4.02
N ALA A 167 -15.74 -16.06 -3.12
CA ALA A 167 -15.03 -15.30 -2.13
C ALA A 167 -13.60 -15.01 -2.56
N VAL A 168 -13.10 -13.81 -2.28
CA VAL A 168 -11.71 -13.41 -2.50
C VAL A 168 -11.13 -12.86 -1.21
N ASN A 169 -9.88 -13.27 -0.91
CA ASN A 169 -9.13 -12.83 0.25
C ASN A 169 -8.27 -11.61 -0.12
N LEU A 170 -8.73 -10.42 0.27
CA LEU A 170 -8.02 -9.16 0.16
C LEU A 170 -7.32 -8.78 1.48
N GLY A 171 -6.84 -9.78 2.21
CA GLY A 171 -5.97 -9.60 3.37
C GLY A 171 -4.52 -9.45 2.94
N PHE A 172 -3.79 -8.52 3.57
CA PHE A 172 -2.37 -8.28 3.33
C PHE A 172 -1.62 -8.18 4.66
N GLY A 173 -0.63 -9.03 4.84
CA GLY A 173 0.16 -9.04 6.06
C GLY A 173 0.73 -7.65 6.37
N TYR A 174 0.62 -7.23 7.62
CA TYR A 174 1.07 -5.93 8.14
C TYR A 174 0.39 -4.69 7.51
N ASP A 175 -0.68 -4.84 6.72
CA ASP A 175 -1.42 -3.67 6.25
C ASP A 175 -1.98 -2.87 7.41
N ARG A 176 -1.82 -1.56 7.28
CA ARG A 176 -2.53 -0.53 8.01
C ARG A 176 -3.73 -0.08 7.21
N VAL A 177 -4.60 0.70 7.82
CA VAL A 177 -5.82 1.22 7.18
C VAL A 177 -5.51 1.99 5.90
N GLU A 178 -4.48 2.84 5.92
CA GLU A 178 -4.03 3.65 4.77
C GLU A 178 -3.50 2.79 3.61
N ASN A 179 -2.95 1.60 3.90
CA ASN A 179 -2.52 0.67 2.86
C ASN A 179 -3.73 0.02 2.16
N ALA A 180 -4.72 -0.42 2.93
CA ALA A 180 -5.97 -0.93 2.37
C ALA A 180 -6.67 0.15 1.54
N LEU A 181 -6.74 1.39 2.04
CA LEU A 181 -7.33 2.52 1.32
C LEU A 181 -6.63 2.76 -0.03
N TRP A 182 -5.28 2.66 -0.07
CA TRP A 182 -4.54 2.76 -1.32
C TRP A 182 -4.94 1.67 -2.31
N ARG A 183 -4.98 0.40 -1.86
CA ARG A 183 -5.29 -0.75 -2.71
C ARG A 183 -6.69 -0.66 -3.33
N LEU A 184 -7.69 -0.27 -2.53
CA LEU A 184 -9.07 -0.11 -3.00
C LEU A 184 -9.15 0.96 -4.09
N ARG A 185 -8.48 2.10 -3.91
CA ARG A 185 -8.40 3.18 -4.91
C ARG A 185 -7.59 2.82 -6.15
N HIS A 186 -6.83 1.72 -6.11
CA HIS A 186 -6.03 1.25 -7.23
C HIS A 186 -6.54 -0.08 -7.81
N GLY A 187 -7.85 -0.26 -7.82
CA GLY A 187 -8.52 -1.27 -8.62
C GLY A 187 -8.82 -2.60 -7.95
N GLU A 188 -8.63 -2.75 -6.65
CA GLU A 188 -8.91 -4.03 -5.97
C GLU A 188 -10.39 -4.42 -5.95
N LEU A 189 -11.30 -3.47 -6.16
CA LEU A 189 -12.74 -3.74 -6.25
C LEU A 189 -13.25 -3.78 -7.68
N ASP A 190 -12.40 -3.48 -8.67
CA ASP A 190 -12.80 -3.43 -10.08
C ASP A 190 -13.23 -4.81 -10.58
N GLY A 191 -14.51 -4.97 -10.86
CA GLY A 191 -15.10 -6.23 -11.30
C GLY A 191 -15.79 -7.03 -10.19
N ALA A 192 -15.76 -6.60 -8.94
CA ALA A 192 -16.66 -7.12 -7.91
C ALA A 192 -18.13 -6.88 -8.31
N LYS A 193 -19.04 -7.70 -7.79
CA LYS A 193 -20.46 -7.48 -8.04
C LYS A 193 -20.98 -6.27 -7.27
N ASP A 194 -21.91 -5.53 -7.85
CA ASP A 194 -22.54 -4.35 -7.23
C ASP A 194 -23.18 -4.64 -5.86
N ASN A 195 -23.59 -5.89 -5.63
CA ASN A 195 -24.17 -6.37 -4.37
C ASN A 195 -23.22 -7.26 -3.58
N ALA A 196 -21.90 -7.17 -3.83
CA ALA A 196 -20.93 -7.91 -3.06
C ALA A 196 -20.92 -7.49 -1.60
N VAL A 197 -20.72 -8.46 -0.71
CA VAL A 197 -20.53 -8.21 0.72
C VAL A 197 -19.04 -8.07 0.99
N CYS A 198 -18.65 -6.99 1.65
CA CYS A 198 -17.29 -6.78 2.12
C CYS A 198 -17.21 -6.95 3.64
N VAL A 199 -16.32 -7.84 4.09
CA VAL A 199 -15.97 -7.99 5.51
C VAL A 199 -14.65 -7.27 5.73
N VAL A 200 -14.63 -6.27 6.62
CA VAL A 200 -13.45 -5.44 6.88
C VAL A 200 -12.91 -5.73 8.28
N LEU A 201 -11.63 -6.11 8.36
CA LEU A 201 -10.90 -6.32 9.60
C LEU A 201 -9.53 -5.64 9.52
N LEU A 202 -9.43 -4.41 10.00
CA LEU A 202 -8.26 -3.53 9.91
C LEU A 202 -8.06 -2.74 11.20
N GLY A 203 -6.87 -2.20 11.37
CA GLY A 203 -6.53 -1.23 12.42
C GLY A 203 -5.52 -1.74 13.44
N THR A 204 -5.35 -3.06 13.59
CA THR A 204 -4.39 -3.63 14.54
C THR A 204 -2.97 -3.08 14.34
N ASN A 205 -2.53 -2.94 13.10
CA ASN A 205 -1.20 -2.43 12.77
C ASN A 205 -1.06 -0.89 12.87
N ASN A 206 -2.14 -0.18 13.16
CA ASN A 206 -2.14 1.26 13.40
C ASN A 206 -1.99 1.62 14.89
N LEU A 207 -2.25 0.68 15.82
CA LEU A 207 -2.34 0.96 17.26
C LEU A 207 -1.08 1.58 17.88
N ALA A 208 0.09 1.36 17.29
CA ALA A 208 1.35 1.96 17.77
C ALA A 208 1.54 3.43 17.34
N GLU A 209 0.79 3.90 16.32
CA GLU A 209 1.05 5.18 15.67
C GLU A 209 -0.17 6.11 15.64
N ASN A 210 -1.37 5.55 15.79
CA ASN A 210 -2.63 6.28 15.66
C ASN A 210 -3.52 6.10 16.88
N THR A 211 -4.33 7.11 17.16
CA THR A 211 -5.40 7.04 18.16
C THR A 211 -6.58 6.22 17.63
N ASP A 212 -7.39 5.69 18.53
CA ASP A 212 -8.62 4.94 18.18
C ASP A 212 -9.54 5.75 17.26
N GLY A 213 -9.64 7.06 17.50
CA GLY A 213 -10.45 7.98 16.68
C GLY A 213 -9.94 8.08 15.25
N GLU A 214 -8.63 8.17 15.05
CA GLU A 214 -8.00 8.22 13.73
C GLU A 214 -8.13 6.88 13.00
N ILE A 215 -7.97 5.77 13.71
CA ILE A 215 -8.18 4.43 13.15
C ILE A 215 -9.63 4.27 12.68
N LEU A 216 -10.59 4.66 13.52
CA LEU A 216 -12.01 4.59 13.17
C LEU A 216 -12.36 5.49 11.96
N GLU A 217 -11.77 6.69 11.89
CA GLU A 217 -11.95 7.60 10.76
C GLU A 217 -11.42 6.97 9.46
N GLY A 218 -10.26 6.34 9.52
CA GLY A 218 -9.67 5.61 8.39
C GLY A 218 -10.49 4.39 7.96
N ILE A 219 -10.97 3.56 8.91
CA ILE A 219 -11.85 2.41 8.58
C ILE A 219 -13.14 2.90 7.91
N ARG A 220 -13.72 4.01 8.38
CA ARG A 220 -14.87 4.62 7.72
C ARG A 220 -14.56 5.09 6.29
N ALA A 221 -13.33 5.55 6.04
CA ALA A 221 -12.92 5.89 4.67
C ALA A 221 -12.84 4.64 3.79
N VAL A 222 -12.24 3.55 4.29
CA VAL A 222 -12.22 2.24 3.60
C VAL A 222 -13.64 1.73 3.27
N CYS A 223 -14.59 1.87 4.19
CA CYS A 223 -15.97 1.45 3.98
C CYS A 223 -16.78 2.33 3.00
N ARG A 224 -16.22 3.44 2.53
CA ARG A 224 -16.87 4.34 1.55
C ARG A 224 -16.40 4.11 0.12
N GLU A 225 -15.28 3.44 -0.05
CA GLU A 225 -14.78 3.02 -1.37
C GLU A 225 -15.64 1.88 -1.93
#